data_0245dd091880ac18bd49ddcdbb16c77e
#
_entry.id   0245dd091880ac18bd49ddcdbb16c77e
#
_cell.length_a   1.000
_cell.length_b   1.000
_cell.length_c   1.000
_cell.angle_alpha   90.00
_cell.angle_beta   90.00
_cell.angle_gamma   90.00
#
_symmetry.space_group_name_H-M   'P 1'
#
loop_
_entity.id
_entity.type
_entity.pdbx_description
1 polymer ?
#
loop_
_entity_poly.entity_id
_entity_poly.type
_entity_poly.pdbx_seq_one_letter_code
_entity_poly.pdbx_strand_id
1 'polypeptide(L)'
;KYGNSNGSYNIKNAVTGLKRDEMGAAFMFSSPGPKMLWQFGERGYDMSIDSNGRLGDKLPHWEYMANPDRHHLYATYAKMIKWKINNAVFTTTNFHYGLSSTVKYIQLIGTDNNVEVVGNFGVTSQTANVPFPAVGTYIDNFTGGAINVTALPMSMTLAPGEYHVYSTTALH
;
A
#
# COMPACT_ATOMS: atom_id res chain seq x y z
N LYS A 1 14.48 -12.47 6.29
CA LYS A 1 15.58 -13.34 5.80
C LYS A 1 16.33 -12.69 4.63
N TYR A 2 15.62 -12.04 3.73
CA TYR A 2 16.18 -11.40 2.53
C TYR A 2 16.02 -9.88 2.51
N GLY A 3 15.77 -9.28 3.66
CA GLY A 3 15.54 -7.85 3.75
C GLY A 3 16.80 -7.03 3.53
N ASN A 4 16.60 -5.84 2.97
CA ASN A 4 17.60 -4.79 2.88
C ASN A 4 17.46 -3.82 4.05
N SER A 5 18.52 -3.11 4.37
CA SER A 5 18.55 -2.09 5.41
C SER A 5 19.44 -0.93 5.01
N ASN A 6 19.16 0.23 5.60
CA ASN A 6 20.02 1.39 5.55
C ASN A 6 19.89 2.16 6.86
N GLY A 7 21.00 2.28 7.60
CA GLY A 7 20.99 2.86 8.94
C GLY A 7 20.00 2.13 9.87
N SER A 8 19.12 2.88 10.49
CA SER A 8 18.06 2.34 11.38
C SER A 8 16.87 1.73 10.65
N TYR A 9 16.69 2.01 9.35
CA TYR A 9 15.62 1.42 8.56
C TYR A 9 16.00 0.01 8.12
N ASN A 10 15.34 -0.99 8.69
CA ASN A 10 15.61 -2.40 8.44
C ASN A 10 14.30 -3.17 8.24
N ILE A 11 14.08 -3.69 7.03
CA ILE A 11 12.85 -4.41 6.69
C ILE A 11 12.73 -5.79 7.35
N LYS A 12 13.77 -6.28 8.01
CA LYS A 12 13.71 -7.48 8.87
C LYS A 12 13.18 -7.18 10.26
N ASN A 13 13.13 -5.90 10.67
CA ASN A 13 12.45 -5.50 11.89
C ASN A 13 10.94 -5.70 11.71
N ALA A 14 10.29 -6.33 12.68
CA ALA A 14 8.88 -6.69 12.58
C ALA A 14 7.98 -5.47 12.31
N VAL A 15 8.18 -4.37 13.04
CA VAL A 15 7.39 -3.14 12.86
C VAL A 15 7.57 -2.56 11.45
N THR A 16 8.83 -2.48 10.99
CA THR A 16 9.13 -2.01 9.63
C THR A 16 8.53 -2.94 8.56
N GLY A 17 8.62 -4.26 8.80
CA GLY A 17 8.04 -5.27 7.90
C GLY A 17 6.53 -5.11 7.79
N LEU A 18 5.81 -4.95 8.90
CA LEU A 18 4.36 -4.76 8.93
C LEU A 18 3.94 -3.46 8.20
N LYS A 19 4.66 -2.35 8.40
CA LYS A 19 4.40 -1.11 7.65
C LYS A 19 4.62 -1.27 6.14
N ARG A 20 5.59 -2.08 5.74
CA ARG A 20 5.79 -2.40 4.31
C ARG A 20 4.68 -3.30 3.77
N ASP A 21 4.11 -4.15 4.60
CA ASP A 21 2.94 -4.96 4.25
C ASP A 21 1.70 -4.09 4.05
N GLU A 22 1.53 -3.02 4.85
CA GLU A 22 0.50 -2.00 4.63
C GLU A 22 0.66 -1.33 3.25
N MET A 23 1.88 -0.93 2.88
CA MET A 23 2.16 -0.41 1.54
C MET A 23 1.83 -1.45 0.46
N GLY A 24 2.22 -2.72 0.68
CA GLY A 24 1.86 -3.83 -0.21
C GLY A 24 0.35 -3.97 -0.38
N ALA A 25 -0.41 -3.87 0.70
CA ALA A 25 -1.88 -3.89 0.68
C ALA A 25 -2.46 -2.72 -0.12
N ALA A 26 -1.93 -1.50 0.06
CA ALA A 26 -2.36 -0.33 -0.71
C ALA A 26 -2.22 -0.57 -2.22
N PHE A 27 -1.09 -1.12 -2.67
CA PHE A 27 -0.88 -1.45 -4.07
C PHE A 27 -1.74 -2.64 -4.54
N MET A 28 -1.83 -3.70 -3.74
CA MET A 28 -2.60 -4.89 -4.09
C MET A 28 -4.07 -4.57 -4.29
N PHE A 29 -4.69 -3.86 -3.35
CA PHE A 29 -6.12 -3.55 -3.45
C PHE A 29 -6.43 -2.47 -4.47
N SER A 30 -5.50 -1.57 -4.77
CA SER A 30 -5.68 -0.56 -5.80
C SER A 30 -5.58 -1.13 -7.21
N SER A 31 -4.86 -2.23 -7.43
CA SER A 31 -4.85 -2.86 -8.75
C SER A 31 -6.24 -3.40 -9.09
N PRO A 32 -6.71 -3.28 -10.35
CA PRO A 32 -7.98 -3.83 -10.81
C PRO A 32 -8.06 -5.37 -10.68
N GLY A 33 -9.28 -5.91 -10.70
CA GLY A 33 -9.55 -7.35 -10.66
C GLY A 33 -9.67 -7.95 -9.26
N PRO A 34 -10.01 -9.24 -9.16
CA PRO A 34 -10.21 -9.95 -7.90
C PRO A 34 -8.91 -10.11 -7.12
N LYS A 35 -9.03 -10.23 -5.80
CA LYS A 35 -7.90 -10.40 -4.88
C LYS A 35 -8.07 -11.65 -4.04
N MET A 36 -6.97 -12.31 -3.76
CA MET A 36 -6.91 -13.43 -2.83
C MET A 36 -6.00 -13.06 -1.67
N LEU A 37 -6.49 -13.23 -0.45
CA LEU A 37 -5.70 -13.15 0.77
C LEU A 37 -5.41 -14.57 1.25
N TRP A 38 -4.16 -14.83 1.59
CA TRP A 38 -3.80 -16.04 2.28
C TRP A 38 -4.08 -15.89 3.79
N GLN A 39 -4.32 -17.01 4.44
CA GLN A 39 -4.62 -17.11 5.88
C GLN A 39 -3.77 -16.17 6.73
N PHE A 40 -4.42 -15.28 7.49
CA PHE A 40 -3.79 -14.30 8.37
C PHE A 40 -2.77 -13.35 7.72
N GLY A 41 -2.70 -13.25 6.39
CA GLY A 41 -1.85 -12.28 5.69
C GLY A 41 -2.13 -10.85 6.14
N GLU A 42 -3.41 -10.52 6.37
CA GLU A 42 -3.87 -9.22 6.87
C GLU A 42 -3.40 -8.90 8.32
N ARG A 43 -2.73 -9.85 8.96
CA ARG A 43 -2.15 -9.72 10.31
C ARG A 43 -0.64 -9.91 10.31
N GLY A 44 -0.04 -9.91 9.12
CA GLY A 44 1.40 -10.12 8.96
C GLY A 44 1.84 -11.50 9.41
N TYR A 45 1.18 -12.56 8.89
CA TYR A 45 1.52 -13.95 9.21
C TYR A 45 2.97 -14.26 8.84
N ASP A 46 3.79 -14.56 9.83
CA ASP A 46 5.25 -14.69 9.70
C ASP A 46 5.77 -16.13 9.93
N MET A 47 4.86 -17.08 10.05
CA MET A 47 5.25 -18.49 10.12
C MET A 47 5.85 -18.95 8.80
N SER A 48 6.98 -19.63 8.86
CA SER A 48 7.60 -20.21 7.68
C SER A 48 6.67 -21.20 7.00
N ILE A 49 6.66 -21.19 5.68
CA ILE A 49 5.93 -22.20 4.89
C ILE A 49 6.47 -23.62 5.17
N ASP A 50 7.70 -23.75 5.62
CA ASP A 50 8.32 -25.03 5.97
C ASP A 50 8.01 -25.47 7.42
N SER A 51 7.36 -24.62 8.22
CA SER A 51 6.87 -25.00 9.54
C SER A 51 5.81 -26.09 9.41
N ASN A 52 5.98 -27.19 10.13
CA ASN A 52 5.14 -28.40 10.01
C ASN A 52 5.13 -28.99 8.57
N GLY A 53 6.22 -28.79 7.81
CA GLY A 53 6.32 -29.17 6.40
C GLY A 53 5.50 -28.27 5.47
N ARG A 54 5.85 -28.25 4.18
CA ARG A 54 5.24 -27.32 3.20
C ARG A 54 3.75 -27.55 3.00
N LEU A 55 3.30 -28.79 3.14
CA LEU A 55 1.90 -29.21 2.99
C LEU A 55 1.17 -29.37 4.33
N GLY A 56 1.89 -29.20 5.45
CA GLY A 56 1.33 -29.33 6.78
C GLY A 56 0.48 -28.13 7.20
N ASP A 57 -0.41 -28.36 8.15
CA ASP A 57 -1.32 -27.35 8.68
C ASP A 57 -0.54 -26.16 9.24
N LYS A 58 -1.02 -24.97 8.94
CA LYS A 58 -0.53 -23.72 9.52
C LYS A 58 -1.51 -23.26 10.58
N LEU A 59 -1.03 -23.21 11.83
CA LEU A 59 -1.88 -22.83 12.96
C LEU A 59 -2.36 -21.39 12.84
N PRO A 60 -3.63 -21.10 13.16
CA PRO A 60 -4.12 -19.73 13.26
C PRO A 60 -3.51 -19.05 14.49
N HIS A 61 -3.12 -17.80 14.35
CA HIS A 61 -2.52 -16.97 15.39
C HIS A 61 -3.45 -15.81 15.79
N TRP A 62 -4.53 -16.13 16.50
CA TRP A 62 -5.51 -15.13 16.96
C TRP A 62 -4.91 -14.10 17.90
N GLU A 63 -3.89 -14.48 18.67
CA GLU A 63 -3.14 -13.61 19.58
C GLU A 63 -2.42 -12.46 18.86
N TYR A 64 -2.21 -12.54 17.55
CA TYR A 64 -1.64 -11.46 16.75
C TYR A 64 -2.44 -10.16 16.86
N MET A 65 -3.74 -10.25 17.12
CA MET A 65 -4.60 -9.05 17.29
C MET A 65 -4.31 -8.27 18.56
N ALA A 66 -3.63 -8.85 19.53
CA ALA A 66 -3.19 -8.14 20.73
C ALA A 66 -1.98 -7.22 20.45
N ASN A 67 -1.27 -7.44 19.35
CA ASN A 67 -0.14 -6.60 18.95
C ASN A 67 -0.63 -5.35 18.18
N PRO A 68 -0.32 -4.12 18.65
CA PRO A 68 -0.82 -2.88 18.04
C PRO A 68 -0.43 -2.73 16.57
N ASP A 69 0.80 -3.09 16.18
CA ASP A 69 1.27 -2.93 14.81
C ASP A 69 0.56 -3.90 13.86
N ARG A 70 0.30 -5.14 14.30
CA ARG A 70 -0.48 -6.13 13.55
C ARG A 70 -1.96 -5.73 13.45
N HIS A 71 -2.51 -5.14 14.51
CA HIS A 71 -3.86 -4.58 14.50
C HIS A 71 -3.96 -3.40 13.51
N HIS A 72 -2.93 -2.56 13.44
CA HIS A 72 -2.87 -1.45 12.48
C HIS A 72 -2.82 -1.97 11.03
N LEU A 73 -2.02 -3.00 10.76
CA LEU A 73 -1.99 -3.67 9.46
C LEU A 73 -3.38 -4.19 9.07
N TYR A 74 -4.06 -4.91 9.99
CA TYR A 74 -5.43 -5.38 9.78
C TYR A 74 -6.40 -4.25 9.43
N ALA A 75 -6.32 -3.13 10.18
CA ALA A 75 -7.15 -1.95 9.92
C ALA A 75 -6.89 -1.35 8.54
N THR A 76 -5.62 -1.34 8.10
CA THR A 76 -5.24 -0.89 6.75
C THR A 76 -5.84 -1.79 5.67
N TYR A 77 -5.77 -3.12 5.82
CA TYR A 77 -6.42 -4.06 4.91
C TYR A 77 -7.93 -3.84 4.85
N ALA A 78 -8.58 -3.75 6.01
CA ALA A 78 -10.02 -3.52 6.09
C ALA A 78 -10.43 -2.20 5.41
N LYS A 79 -9.66 -1.13 5.61
CA LYS A 79 -9.88 0.18 4.99
C LYS A 79 -9.74 0.11 3.47
N MET A 80 -8.67 -0.52 2.97
CA MET A 80 -8.44 -0.68 1.52
C MET A 80 -9.54 -1.53 0.86
N ILE A 81 -9.98 -2.61 1.51
CA ILE A 81 -11.08 -3.45 1.02
C ILE A 81 -12.37 -2.63 0.96
N LYS A 82 -12.68 -1.88 2.02
CA LYS A 82 -13.85 -1.00 2.07
C LYS A 82 -13.84 0.02 0.94
N TRP A 83 -12.71 0.69 0.71
CA TRP A 83 -12.57 1.63 -0.40
C TRP A 83 -12.78 0.96 -1.75
N LYS A 84 -12.20 -0.22 -1.94
CA LYS A 84 -12.36 -0.97 -3.20
C LYS A 84 -13.80 -1.37 -3.47
N ILE A 85 -14.57 -1.70 -2.44
CA ILE A 85 -15.98 -2.10 -2.59
C ILE A 85 -16.88 -0.88 -2.83
N ASN A 86 -16.63 0.22 -2.13
CA ASN A 86 -17.55 1.34 -2.06
C ASN A 86 -17.29 2.44 -3.10
N ASN A 87 -16.15 2.41 -3.81
CA ASN A 87 -15.80 3.47 -4.77
C ASN A 87 -15.60 2.88 -6.17
N ALA A 88 -16.43 3.30 -7.11
CA ALA A 88 -16.44 2.80 -8.49
C ALA A 88 -15.10 2.96 -9.22
N VAL A 89 -14.25 3.91 -8.82
CA VAL A 89 -12.93 4.13 -9.41
C VAL A 89 -12.03 2.89 -9.32
N PHE A 90 -12.19 2.02 -8.32
CA PHE A 90 -11.43 0.78 -8.19
C PHE A 90 -11.84 -0.33 -9.16
N THR A 91 -12.92 -0.14 -9.91
CA THR A 91 -13.38 -1.04 -10.98
C THR A 91 -13.10 -0.50 -12.38
N THR A 92 -12.44 0.65 -12.47
CA THR A 92 -12.11 1.27 -13.77
C THR A 92 -11.23 0.37 -14.62
N THR A 93 -11.41 0.42 -15.92
CA THR A 93 -10.52 -0.17 -16.92
C THR A 93 -9.45 0.83 -17.41
N ASN A 94 -9.60 2.11 -17.06
CA ASN A 94 -8.64 3.16 -17.38
C ASN A 94 -7.66 3.33 -16.21
N PHE A 95 -6.55 2.60 -16.26
CA PHE A 95 -5.52 2.63 -15.22
C PHE A 95 -4.13 2.56 -15.81
N HIS A 96 -3.17 3.16 -15.13
CA HIS A 96 -1.75 3.12 -15.46
C HIS A 96 -0.94 2.73 -14.24
N TYR A 97 0.25 2.20 -14.46
CA TYR A 97 1.17 1.86 -13.38
C TYR A 97 2.63 1.96 -13.80
N GLY A 98 3.50 2.27 -12.85
CA GLY A 98 4.94 2.20 -12.98
C GLY A 98 5.52 1.40 -11.82
N LEU A 99 5.95 0.16 -12.08
CA LEU A 99 6.41 -0.78 -11.06
C LEU A 99 7.91 -1.13 -11.18
N SER A 100 8.60 -0.61 -12.20
CA SER A 100 10.00 -0.97 -12.49
C SER A 100 11.01 -0.21 -11.62
N SER A 101 10.66 0.99 -11.14
CA SER A 101 11.54 1.83 -10.30
C SER A 101 11.34 1.57 -8.81
N THR A 102 12.21 2.16 -7.98
CA THR A 102 12.13 2.06 -6.51
C THR A 102 10.87 2.74 -5.98
N VAL A 103 10.54 3.93 -6.48
CA VAL A 103 9.24 4.55 -6.27
C VAL A 103 8.28 3.99 -7.30
N LYS A 104 7.20 3.41 -6.83
CA LYS A 104 6.17 2.77 -7.67
C LYS A 104 4.88 3.55 -7.56
N TYR A 105 4.05 3.45 -8.60
CA TYR A 105 2.73 4.09 -8.61
C TYR A 105 1.67 3.25 -9.32
N ILE A 106 0.41 3.48 -8.96
CA ILE A 106 -0.79 3.03 -9.67
C ILE A 106 -1.75 4.21 -9.77
N GLN A 107 -2.21 4.49 -10.98
CA GLN A 107 -3.23 5.50 -11.28
C GLN A 107 -4.53 4.81 -11.64
N LEU A 108 -5.62 5.23 -11.04
CA LEU A 108 -6.96 4.84 -11.43
C LEU A 108 -7.70 6.09 -11.88
N ILE A 109 -8.23 6.07 -13.08
CA ILE A 109 -8.92 7.20 -13.70
C ILE A 109 -10.39 6.84 -13.83
N GLY A 110 -11.22 7.47 -13.01
CA GLY A 110 -12.66 7.29 -13.01
C GLY A 110 -13.38 8.53 -13.55
N THR A 111 -14.71 8.44 -13.65
CA THR A 111 -15.54 9.56 -14.11
C THR A 111 -15.58 10.68 -13.09
N ASP A 112 -15.75 10.34 -11.82
CA ASP A 112 -16.01 11.31 -10.74
C ASP A 112 -14.86 11.41 -9.73
N ASN A 113 -13.90 10.50 -9.82
CA ASN A 113 -12.76 10.42 -8.90
C ASN A 113 -11.55 9.85 -9.61
N ASN A 114 -10.38 10.42 -9.34
CA ASN A 114 -9.09 9.88 -9.74
C ASN A 114 -8.33 9.46 -8.48
N VAL A 115 -7.63 8.33 -8.56
CA VAL A 115 -6.80 7.82 -7.47
C VAL A 115 -5.36 7.69 -7.93
N GLU A 116 -4.44 8.16 -7.12
CA GLU A 116 -3.00 7.94 -7.25
C GLU A 116 -2.48 7.21 -6.03
N VAL A 117 -1.93 6.03 -6.22
CA VAL A 117 -1.21 5.28 -5.19
C VAL A 117 0.27 5.38 -5.48
N VAL A 118 1.04 5.87 -4.54
CA VAL A 118 2.49 6.01 -4.68
C VAL A 118 3.19 5.47 -3.45
N GLY A 119 4.36 4.85 -3.63
CA GLY A 119 5.12 4.31 -2.50
C GLY A 119 6.60 4.10 -2.83
N ASN A 120 7.44 4.34 -1.84
CA ASN A 120 8.88 4.09 -1.91
C ASN A 120 9.20 2.68 -1.38
N PHE A 121 9.46 1.77 -2.29
CA PHE A 121 9.85 0.37 -1.98
C PHE A 121 11.34 0.22 -1.64
N GLY A 122 12.11 1.31 -1.65
CA GLY A 122 13.52 1.32 -1.26
C GLY A 122 13.73 1.35 0.24
N VAL A 123 15.00 1.44 0.62
CA VAL A 123 15.46 1.56 2.02
C VAL A 123 16.12 2.93 2.30
N THR A 124 16.09 3.81 1.32
CA THR A 124 16.57 5.19 1.40
C THR A 124 15.48 6.15 0.91
N SER A 125 15.53 7.40 1.32
CA SER A 125 14.67 8.45 0.76
C SER A 125 14.89 8.57 -0.74
N GLN A 126 13.81 8.74 -1.50
CA GLN A 126 13.82 8.82 -2.96
C GLN A 126 13.01 10.02 -3.43
N THR A 127 13.58 10.78 -4.36
CA THR A 127 12.82 11.79 -5.11
C THR A 127 12.47 11.22 -6.47
N ALA A 128 11.20 11.30 -6.83
CA ALA A 128 10.69 10.77 -8.10
C ALA A 128 9.64 11.71 -8.71
N ASN A 129 9.56 11.68 -10.02
CA ASN A 129 8.52 12.36 -10.78
C ASN A 129 7.29 11.44 -10.89
N VAL A 130 6.24 11.75 -10.15
CA VAL A 130 5.00 10.97 -10.07
C VAL A 130 3.99 11.51 -11.07
N PRO A 131 3.50 10.69 -12.02
CA PRO A 131 2.61 11.15 -13.08
C PRO A 131 1.14 11.11 -12.63
N PHE A 132 0.71 12.05 -11.79
CA PHE A 132 -0.69 12.12 -11.38
C PHE A 132 -1.66 12.14 -12.57
N PRO A 133 -2.92 11.63 -12.43
CA PRO A 133 -3.91 11.62 -13.52
C PRO A 133 -4.23 13.00 -14.07
N ALA A 134 -4.26 14.04 -13.22
CA ALA A 134 -4.51 15.42 -13.59
C ALA A 134 -3.91 16.40 -12.59
N VAL A 135 -3.77 17.66 -12.95
CA VAL A 135 -3.52 18.76 -11.99
C VAL A 135 -4.76 18.99 -11.14
N GLY A 136 -4.57 19.47 -9.91
CA GLY A 136 -5.66 19.75 -8.98
C GLY A 136 -5.32 19.34 -7.54
N THR A 137 -6.32 19.45 -6.67
CA THR A 137 -6.17 19.07 -5.25
C THR A 137 -6.50 17.59 -5.09
N TYR A 138 -5.62 16.90 -4.36
CA TYR A 138 -5.79 15.50 -3.99
C TYR A 138 -5.74 15.35 -2.47
N ILE A 139 -6.63 14.53 -1.95
CA ILE A 139 -6.72 14.18 -0.52
C ILE A 139 -5.91 12.90 -0.28
N ASP A 140 -5.02 12.90 0.69
CA ASP A 140 -4.40 11.68 1.21
C ASP A 140 -5.40 10.97 2.13
N ASN A 141 -5.92 9.84 1.68
CA ASN A 141 -6.99 9.13 2.39
C ASN A 141 -6.52 8.40 3.67
N PHE A 142 -5.23 8.27 3.90
CA PHE A 142 -4.72 7.73 5.16
C PHE A 142 -4.53 8.80 6.22
N THR A 143 -4.04 9.98 5.84
CA THR A 143 -3.73 11.06 6.78
C THR A 143 -4.82 12.13 6.87
N GLY A 144 -5.66 12.24 5.84
CA GLY A 144 -6.65 13.31 5.70
C GLY A 144 -6.04 14.63 5.20
N GLY A 145 -4.72 14.69 4.99
CA GLY A 145 -4.05 15.84 4.40
C GLY A 145 -4.39 16.03 2.93
N ALA A 146 -4.08 17.20 2.38
CA ALA A 146 -4.27 17.47 0.96
C ALA A 146 -2.97 17.97 0.33
N ILE A 147 -2.78 17.63 -0.94
CA ILE A 147 -1.72 18.18 -1.77
C ILE A 147 -2.31 18.86 -3.00
N ASN A 148 -1.63 19.86 -3.53
CA ASN A 148 -2.02 20.52 -4.77
C ASN A 148 -1.01 20.17 -5.88
N VAL A 149 -1.48 19.39 -6.85
CA VAL A 149 -0.70 19.00 -8.03
C VAL A 149 -0.80 20.12 -9.05
N THR A 150 0.26 20.92 -9.19
CA THR A 150 0.28 22.10 -10.07
C THR A 150 0.94 21.83 -11.41
N ALA A 151 1.68 20.74 -11.55
CA ALA A 151 2.35 20.35 -12.80
C ALA A 151 2.45 18.81 -12.88
N LEU A 152 2.54 18.30 -14.10
CA LEU A 152 2.68 16.87 -14.39
C LEU A 152 3.97 16.61 -15.19
N PRO A 153 4.81 15.66 -14.76
CA PRO A 153 4.72 14.91 -13.50
C PRO A 153 5.05 15.78 -12.29
N MET A 154 4.52 15.43 -11.10
CA MET A 154 4.85 16.10 -9.85
C MET A 154 6.09 15.48 -9.21
N SER A 155 7.07 16.31 -8.86
CA SER A 155 8.25 15.86 -8.10
C SER A 155 7.88 15.65 -6.62
N MET A 156 8.10 14.44 -6.11
CA MET A 156 7.82 14.06 -4.73
C MET A 156 9.03 13.37 -4.10
N THR A 157 9.31 13.71 -2.84
CA THR A 157 10.33 13.00 -2.04
C THR A 157 9.63 12.16 -1.00
N LEU A 158 9.89 10.86 -1.02
CA LEU A 158 9.30 9.86 -0.14
C LEU A 158 10.38 9.21 0.73
N ALA A 159 10.15 9.15 2.03
CA ALA A 159 10.99 8.39 2.96
C ALA A 159 10.94 6.88 2.64
N PRO A 160 11.88 6.06 3.15
CA PRO A 160 11.85 4.62 2.91
C PRO A 160 10.59 4.00 3.50
N GLY A 161 9.83 3.26 2.68
CA GLY A 161 8.57 2.63 3.06
C GLY A 161 7.38 3.59 3.17
N GLU A 162 7.54 4.86 2.88
CA GLU A 162 6.45 5.83 2.82
C GLU A 162 5.55 5.54 1.61
N TYR A 163 4.25 5.63 1.83
CA TYR A 163 3.25 5.42 0.80
C TYR A 163 2.00 6.28 1.06
N HIS A 164 1.29 6.60 0.00
CA HIS A 164 0.07 7.39 0.03
C HIS A 164 -0.99 6.82 -0.93
N VAL A 165 -2.24 7.05 -0.59
CA VAL A 165 -3.39 6.84 -1.46
C VAL A 165 -4.11 8.17 -1.60
N TYR A 166 -3.79 8.87 -2.66
CA TYR A 166 -4.37 10.15 -3.00
C TYR A 166 -5.62 9.98 -3.85
N SER A 167 -6.62 10.84 -3.66
CA SER A 167 -7.79 10.89 -4.53
C SER A 167 -8.33 12.31 -4.68
N THR A 168 -9.00 12.59 -5.79
CA THR A 168 -9.63 13.92 -6.02
C THR A 168 -10.89 14.12 -5.19
N THR A 169 -11.54 13.02 -4.79
CA THR A 169 -12.69 13.01 -3.87
C THR A 169 -12.42 11.97 -2.79
N ALA A 170 -12.74 12.26 -1.52
CA ALA A 170 -12.49 11.36 -0.40
C ALA A 170 -13.09 9.96 -0.63
N LEU A 171 -12.33 8.93 -0.28
CA LEU A 171 -12.74 7.52 -0.38
C LEU A 171 -13.57 7.11 0.85
N HIS A 172 -14.62 6.30 0.66
CA HIS A 172 -15.59 5.91 1.69
C HIS A 172 -15.60 4.40 1.98
#